data_f7bda37e5b5b0a203597b7c8d6aafe78
#
_entry.id   f7bda37e5b5b0a203597b7c8d6aafe78
#
_cell.length_a   1.000
_cell.length_b   1.000
_cell.length_c   1.000
_cell.angle_alpha   90.00
_cell.angle_beta   90.00
_cell.angle_gamma   90.00
#
_symmetry.space_group_name_H-M   'P 1'
#
loop_
_entity.id
_entity.type
_entity.pdbx_description
1 polymer ?
#
loop_
_entity_poly.entity_id
_entity_poly.type
_entity_poly.pdbx_seq_one_letter_code
_entity_poly.pdbx_strand_id
1 'polypeptide(L)'
;MYIRKKILFLLPLLFSFIVFSQDIEEIIVKGEYREKSISEEDSSIVIIQSEKIKTQAIKHFQQLSYLVPNLNYAASDSRARYFQIRGIGERSGYQGTPNSSVGFLIDDIDYSGQGGIATLFDVDQVEVFRGPQGSRTGANALAGLIYIKTKEPTKEFEGTSEITYGDYNTLSSGLAFGGPANDSGNIRFRVAVRKDDTDGFRENLYLNRSDTSRKDETTLRLKLDFDLDRDLTAKVLLSQVDMDDPADIWTIDGSLNTLSDRPGMDAQKTDTLGLKFFKKNKYSEFQSLTSTTDTDVVFCLLYTSDAADER
;
A
#
# COMPACT_ATOMS: atom_id res chain seq x y z
N MET A 1 -55.18 49.19 -4.06
CA MET A 1 -54.61 48.37 -3.00
C MET A 1 -54.41 46.90 -3.43
N TYR A 2 -54.24 46.63 -4.72
CA TYR A 2 -54.16 45.26 -5.26
C TYR A 2 -52.80 44.96 -5.93
N ILE A 3 -51.92 45.92 -6.14
CA ILE A 3 -50.66 45.72 -6.85
C ILE A 3 -49.51 45.32 -5.91
N ARG A 4 -49.59 45.66 -4.63
CA ARG A 4 -48.52 45.34 -3.63
C ARG A 4 -48.46 43.84 -3.20
N LYS A 5 -49.50 43.05 -3.40
CA LYS A 5 -49.52 41.64 -2.99
C LYS A 5 -48.97 40.68 -4.04
N LYS A 6 -48.80 41.10 -5.31
CA LYS A 6 -48.25 40.22 -6.35
C LYS A 6 -46.72 40.25 -6.46
N ILE A 7 -46.06 41.28 -5.92
CA ILE A 7 -44.60 41.41 -5.96
C ILE A 7 -43.93 40.52 -4.88
N LEU A 8 -44.64 40.24 -3.78
CA LEU A 8 -44.10 39.43 -2.69
C LEU A 8 -44.03 37.93 -2.98
N PHE A 9 -44.74 37.45 -4.02
CA PHE A 9 -44.78 36.04 -4.40
C PHE A 9 -43.75 35.69 -5.49
N LEU A 10 -43.13 36.70 -6.15
CA LEU A 10 -42.07 36.46 -7.16
C LEU A 10 -40.65 36.46 -6.56
N LEU A 11 -40.47 36.90 -5.34
CA LEU A 11 -39.15 36.98 -4.67
C LEU A 11 -38.55 35.59 -4.33
N PRO A 12 -39.32 34.56 -3.95
CA PRO A 12 -38.76 33.22 -3.69
C PRO A 12 -38.41 32.47 -4.96
N LEU A 13 -38.92 32.85 -6.14
CA LEU A 13 -38.61 32.17 -7.40
C LEU A 13 -37.24 32.56 -7.97
N LEU A 14 -36.67 33.70 -7.53
CA LEU A 14 -35.35 34.18 -7.97
C LEU A 14 -34.21 33.64 -7.11
N PHE A 15 -34.54 33.01 -5.96
CA PHE A 15 -33.51 32.44 -5.06
C PHE A 15 -33.23 30.96 -5.31
N SER A 16 -33.85 30.31 -6.28
CA SER A 16 -33.77 28.87 -6.51
C SER A 16 -32.71 28.43 -7.55
N PHE A 17 -31.79 29.31 -7.95
CA PHE A 17 -30.76 28.96 -8.95
C PHE A 17 -29.32 29.27 -8.46
N ILE A 18 -29.01 29.05 -7.20
CA ILE A 18 -27.63 28.85 -6.85
C ILE A 18 -27.41 27.31 -6.83
N VAL A 19 -27.25 26.75 -8.01
CA VAL A 19 -26.63 25.44 -8.15
C VAL A 19 -25.16 25.64 -7.77
N PHE A 20 -24.80 25.27 -6.55
CA PHE A 20 -23.39 25.01 -6.23
C PHE A 20 -22.97 23.85 -7.14
N SER A 21 -22.26 24.17 -8.21
CA SER A 21 -21.44 23.20 -8.90
C SER A 21 -20.42 22.73 -7.85
N GLN A 22 -20.64 21.58 -7.23
CA GLN A 22 -19.56 20.88 -6.58
C GLN A 22 -18.62 20.47 -7.71
N ASP A 23 -17.41 21.02 -7.72
CA ASP A 23 -16.33 20.46 -8.52
C ASP A 23 -16.20 18.99 -8.09
N ILE A 24 -16.62 18.09 -8.96
CA ILE A 24 -16.44 16.66 -8.74
C ILE A 24 -14.94 16.43 -8.95
N GLU A 25 -14.24 16.13 -7.87
CA GLU A 25 -12.82 15.78 -7.92
C GLU A 25 -12.67 14.56 -8.84
N GLU A 26 -11.96 14.76 -9.93
CA GLU A 26 -11.72 13.70 -10.92
C GLU A 26 -10.71 12.70 -10.35
N ILE A 27 -11.10 11.42 -10.32
CA ILE A 27 -10.21 10.35 -9.85
C ILE A 27 -9.30 9.94 -11.01
N ILE A 28 -7.99 10.09 -10.78
CA ILE A 28 -6.94 9.77 -11.76
C ILE A 28 -6.35 8.40 -11.49
N VAL A 29 -6.26 7.56 -12.50
CA VAL A 29 -5.56 6.28 -12.51
C VAL A 29 -4.07 6.54 -12.70
N LYS A 30 -3.24 6.11 -11.75
CA LYS A 30 -1.79 6.34 -11.70
C LYS A 30 -0.95 5.09 -11.98
N GLY A 31 -1.56 3.91 -11.89
CA GLY A 31 -0.94 2.62 -12.14
C GLY A 31 -0.72 2.32 -13.63
N GLU A 32 -1.22 3.14 -14.54
CA GLU A 32 -0.94 3.06 -15.96
C GLU A 32 0.30 3.89 -16.36
N TYR A 33 0.89 3.61 -17.54
CA TYR A 33 2.01 4.42 -18.05
C TYR A 33 1.64 5.87 -18.30
N ARG A 34 0.38 6.14 -18.58
CA ARG A 34 -0.17 7.49 -18.70
C ARG A 34 -1.31 7.62 -17.72
N GLU A 35 -1.26 8.66 -16.93
CA GLU A 35 -2.37 9.01 -16.06
C GLU A 35 -3.63 9.30 -16.90
N LYS A 36 -4.72 8.67 -16.51
CA LYS A 36 -6.03 8.80 -17.16
C LYS A 36 -7.11 9.05 -16.12
N SER A 37 -8.19 9.66 -16.53
CA SER A 37 -9.41 9.65 -15.72
C SER A 37 -9.94 8.23 -15.55
N ILE A 38 -10.51 7.92 -14.39
CA ILE A 38 -11.19 6.63 -14.17
C ILE A 38 -12.31 6.38 -15.20
N SER A 39 -12.90 7.46 -15.75
CA SER A 39 -13.94 7.38 -16.79
C SER A 39 -13.40 6.94 -18.15
N GLU A 40 -12.10 7.07 -18.38
CA GLU A 40 -11.40 6.68 -19.61
C GLU A 40 -10.69 5.32 -19.47
N GLU A 41 -10.82 4.69 -18.30
CA GLU A 41 -10.16 3.42 -18.02
C GLU A 41 -11.02 2.24 -18.49
N ASP A 42 -10.45 1.43 -19.37
CA ASP A 42 -11.13 0.26 -19.95
C ASP A 42 -11.07 -0.98 -19.03
N SER A 43 -10.17 -0.97 -18.06
CA SER A 43 -9.95 -2.09 -17.13
C SER A 43 -10.93 -2.05 -15.97
N SER A 44 -11.28 -3.22 -15.43
CA SER A 44 -12.00 -3.29 -14.16
C SER A 44 -11.07 -2.94 -13.01
N ILE A 45 -11.18 -1.73 -12.48
CA ILE A 45 -10.31 -1.19 -11.44
C ILE A 45 -11.10 -0.84 -10.16
N VAL A 46 -10.43 -0.95 -9.02
CA VAL A 46 -10.85 -0.36 -7.74
C VAL A 46 -9.77 0.58 -7.27
N ILE A 47 -10.14 1.83 -6.97
CA ILE A 47 -9.23 2.85 -6.45
C ILE A 47 -9.64 3.19 -5.02
N ILE A 48 -8.66 3.18 -4.12
CA ILE A 48 -8.82 3.51 -2.72
C ILE A 48 -7.88 4.67 -2.40
N GLN A 49 -8.44 5.84 -2.20
CA GLN A 49 -7.71 7.07 -1.92
C GLN A 49 -7.23 7.14 -0.47
N SER A 50 -6.21 7.95 -0.21
CA SER A 50 -5.58 8.14 1.11
C SER A 50 -6.58 8.50 2.20
N GLU A 51 -7.61 9.26 1.90
CA GLU A 51 -8.65 9.63 2.87
C GLU A 51 -9.40 8.40 3.38
N LYS A 52 -9.77 7.46 2.49
CA LYS A 52 -10.41 6.22 2.88
C LYS A 52 -9.52 5.33 3.73
N ILE A 53 -8.23 5.27 3.39
CA ILE A 53 -7.22 4.52 4.16
C ILE A 53 -7.14 5.08 5.58
N LYS A 54 -7.05 6.40 5.73
CA LYS A 54 -6.96 7.10 7.02
C LYS A 54 -8.23 6.96 7.85
N THR A 55 -9.41 7.20 7.25
CA THR A 55 -10.69 7.15 7.99
C THR A 55 -11.03 5.77 8.51
N GLN A 56 -10.54 4.73 7.89
CA GLN A 56 -10.70 3.34 8.32
C GLN A 56 -9.51 2.81 9.13
N ALA A 57 -8.53 3.65 9.44
CA ALA A 57 -7.32 3.29 10.18
C ALA A 57 -6.59 2.06 9.61
N ILE A 58 -6.59 1.92 8.28
CA ILE A 58 -5.95 0.81 7.58
C ILE A 58 -4.45 1.05 7.55
N LYS A 59 -3.67 0.10 8.06
CA LYS A 59 -2.22 0.22 8.19
C LYS A 59 -1.44 -0.59 7.16
N HIS A 60 -2.01 -1.71 6.71
CA HIS A 60 -1.38 -2.64 5.80
C HIS A 60 -2.33 -3.03 4.66
N PHE A 61 -1.79 -3.31 3.45
CA PHE A 61 -2.59 -3.66 2.28
C PHE A 61 -3.49 -4.88 2.51
N GLN A 62 -3.05 -5.85 3.27
CA GLN A 62 -3.86 -7.01 3.67
C GLN A 62 -5.24 -6.62 4.21
N GLN A 63 -5.32 -5.52 4.96
CA GLN A 63 -6.57 -5.00 5.52
C GLN A 63 -7.49 -4.37 4.46
N LEU A 64 -6.96 -4.01 3.28
CA LEU A 64 -7.76 -3.50 2.16
C LEU A 64 -8.50 -4.60 1.40
N SER A 65 -8.12 -5.86 1.56
CA SER A 65 -8.68 -6.97 0.76
C SER A 65 -10.20 -7.04 0.84
N TYR A 66 -10.80 -6.71 1.99
CA TYR A 66 -12.25 -6.71 2.17
C TYR A 66 -12.98 -5.56 1.44
N LEU A 67 -12.27 -4.51 1.02
CA LEU A 67 -12.82 -3.40 0.23
C LEU A 67 -12.82 -3.68 -1.27
N VAL A 68 -12.09 -4.71 -1.71
CA VAL A 68 -11.91 -5.03 -3.12
C VAL A 68 -12.64 -6.32 -3.46
N PRO A 69 -13.73 -6.28 -4.24
CA PRO A 69 -14.45 -7.49 -4.62
C PRO A 69 -13.56 -8.50 -5.35
N ASN A 70 -13.63 -9.78 -4.93
CA ASN A 70 -12.86 -10.88 -5.52
C ASN A 70 -11.33 -10.76 -5.36
N LEU A 71 -10.84 -9.94 -4.43
CA LEU A 71 -9.47 -9.97 -3.96
C LEU A 71 -9.40 -10.85 -2.71
N ASN A 72 -8.56 -11.86 -2.75
CA ASN A 72 -8.27 -12.72 -1.61
C ASN A 72 -6.76 -12.75 -1.40
N TYR A 73 -6.34 -13.26 -0.24
CA TYR A 73 -4.93 -13.51 0.04
C TYR A 73 -4.77 -14.86 0.75
N ALA A 74 -3.59 -15.41 0.65
CA ALA A 74 -3.15 -16.52 1.45
C ALA A 74 -2.12 -15.99 2.47
N ALA A 75 -2.43 -16.16 3.74
CA ALA A 75 -1.53 -15.91 4.83
C ALA A 75 -1.39 -17.22 5.61
N SER A 76 -0.27 -17.87 5.42
CA SER A 76 0.17 -18.98 6.29
C SER A 76 1.22 -18.50 7.29
N ASP A 77 1.45 -17.22 7.34
CA ASP A 77 2.51 -16.49 8.03
C ASP A 77 1.94 -15.21 8.69
N SER A 78 2.79 -14.36 9.21
CA SER A 78 2.36 -13.16 9.92
C SER A 78 1.72 -12.13 8.99
N ARG A 79 2.16 -12.05 7.72
CA ARG A 79 1.66 -11.13 6.70
C ARG A 79 1.28 -11.85 5.41
N ALA A 80 0.27 -11.33 4.71
CA ALA A 80 -0.11 -11.83 3.40
C ALA A 80 0.95 -11.45 2.36
N ARG A 81 1.57 -12.45 1.75
CA ARG A 81 2.57 -12.27 0.68
C ARG A 81 1.98 -12.46 -0.70
N TYR A 82 0.98 -13.34 -0.82
CA TYR A 82 0.38 -13.79 -2.08
C TYR A 82 -1.07 -13.41 -2.14
N PHE A 83 -1.47 -12.84 -3.26
CA PHE A 83 -2.84 -12.36 -3.49
C PHE A 83 -3.46 -13.14 -4.64
N GLN A 84 -4.79 -13.30 -4.60
CA GLN A 84 -5.57 -13.89 -5.67
C GLN A 84 -6.64 -12.90 -6.11
N ILE A 85 -6.76 -12.72 -7.42
CA ILE A 85 -7.81 -11.90 -8.05
C ILE A 85 -8.72 -12.80 -8.86
N ARG A 86 -10.01 -12.78 -8.57
CA ARG A 86 -11.00 -13.66 -9.22
C ARG A 86 -10.64 -15.15 -9.11
N GLY A 87 -10.01 -15.55 -8.00
CA GLY A 87 -9.60 -16.92 -7.73
C GLY A 87 -8.27 -17.35 -8.39
N ILE A 88 -7.60 -16.48 -9.14
CA ILE A 88 -6.32 -16.75 -9.79
C ILE A 88 -5.21 -16.06 -8.98
N GLY A 89 -4.17 -16.81 -8.63
CA GLY A 89 -2.99 -16.35 -7.89
C GLY A 89 -2.39 -17.45 -7.04
N GLU A 90 -1.15 -17.25 -6.63
CA GLU A 90 -0.39 -18.15 -5.77
C GLU A 90 -0.97 -18.16 -4.35
N ARG A 91 -0.78 -19.30 -3.65
CA ARG A 91 -1.23 -19.45 -2.25
C ARG A 91 -0.09 -19.71 -1.30
N SER A 92 1.08 -20.00 -1.80
CA SER A 92 2.28 -20.25 -0.98
C SER A 92 3.54 -20.07 -1.81
N GLY A 93 4.68 -19.84 -1.16
CA GLY A 93 6.01 -19.81 -1.78
C GLY A 93 6.47 -21.16 -2.35
N TYR A 94 5.84 -22.25 -1.95
CA TYR A 94 6.16 -23.60 -2.42
C TYR A 94 5.63 -23.88 -3.83
N GLN A 95 4.80 -23.04 -4.39
CA GLN A 95 4.25 -23.23 -5.74
C GLN A 95 5.27 -22.96 -6.85
N GLY A 96 6.42 -22.33 -6.50
CA GLY A 96 7.59 -22.25 -7.38
C GLY A 96 7.38 -21.52 -8.70
N THR A 97 6.44 -20.61 -8.78
CA THR A 97 6.18 -19.83 -9.99
C THR A 97 7.25 -18.75 -10.18
N PRO A 98 7.95 -18.71 -11.31
CA PRO A 98 8.93 -17.66 -11.58
C PRO A 98 8.30 -16.29 -11.78
N ASN A 99 7.00 -16.25 -12.12
CA ASN A 99 6.25 -15.01 -12.38
C ASN A 99 4.97 -15.03 -11.58
N SER A 100 4.73 -13.99 -10.79
CA SER A 100 3.52 -13.87 -9.98
C SER A 100 2.28 -13.63 -10.86
N SER A 101 1.23 -14.40 -10.63
CA SER A 101 -0.05 -14.23 -11.33
C SER A 101 -0.71 -12.89 -11.01
N VAL A 102 -0.51 -12.39 -9.79
CA VAL A 102 -0.89 -11.04 -9.39
C VAL A 102 0.37 -10.20 -9.25
N GLY A 103 0.49 -9.16 -10.06
CA GLY A 103 1.55 -8.18 -9.96
C GLY A 103 1.38 -7.31 -8.72
N PHE A 104 2.47 -6.89 -8.10
CA PHE A 104 2.47 -6.04 -6.93
C PHE A 104 3.53 -4.94 -7.08
N LEU A 105 3.09 -3.71 -7.35
CA LEU A 105 3.98 -2.58 -7.56
C LEU A 105 3.81 -1.53 -6.45
N ILE A 106 4.92 -0.98 -5.99
CA ILE A 106 4.95 0.23 -5.16
C ILE A 106 5.80 1.28 -5.89
N ASP A 107 5.21 2.42 -6.24
CA ASP A 107 5.88 3.51 -6.97
C ASP A 107 6.58 3.03 -8.26
N ASP A 108 5.92 2.17 -9.03
CA ASP A 108 6.40 1.55 -10.27
C ASP A 108 7.47 0.44 -10.11
N ILE A 109 7.96 0.18 -8.90
CA ILE A 109 8.93 -0.88 -8.61
C ILE A 109 8.18 -2.18 -8.29
N ASP A 110 8.67 -3.28 -8.87
CA ASP A 110 8.04 -4.61 -8.75
C ASP A 110 8.46 -5.31 -7.44
N TYR A 111 7.45 -5.61 -6.61
CA TYR A 111 7.55 -6.39 -5.38
C TYR A 111 6.63 -7.61 -5.42
N SER A 112 6.36 -8.13 -6.61
CA SER A 112 5.49 -9.31 -6.78
C SER A 112 6.00 -10.50 -5.95
N GLY A 113 5.11 -11.12 -5.19
CA GLY A 113 5.47 -12.18 -4.23
C GLY A 113 6.04 -11.68 -2.89
N GLN A 114 6.14 -10.36 -2.69
CA GLN A 114 6.67 -9.73 -1.48
C GLN A 114 5.63 -8.83 -0.78
N GLY A 115 4.34 -9.11 -0.94
CA GLY A 115 3.25 -8.26 -0.44
C GLY A 115 3.25 -7.99 1.06
N GLY A 116 4.05 -8.74 1.84
CA GLY A 116 4.24 -8.50 3.27
C GLY A 116 4.79 -7.11 3.62
N ILE A 117 5.53 -6.46 2.72
CA ILE A 117 6.11 -5.11 2.95
C ILE A 117 5.14 -3.95 2.72
N ALA A 118 3.87 -4.23 2.46
CA ALA A 118 2.89 -3.25 1.98
C ALA A 118 2.27 -2.41 3.10
N THR A 119 3.07 -1.65 3.85
CA THR A 119 2.56 -0.62 4.77
C THR A 119 1.87 0.52 4.00
N LEU A 120 0.76 1.02 4.54
CA LEU A 120 -0.06 2.06 3.91
C LEU A 120 0.11 3.44 4.58
N PHE A 121 1.21 3.64 5.28
CA PHE A 121 1.56 4.96 5.78
C PHE A 121 2.12 5.84 4.67
N ASP A 122 1.67 7.09 4.60
CA ASP A 122 2.07 8.10 3.61
C ASP A 122 1.82 7.66 2.16
N VAL A 123 0.70 6.96 1.96
CA VAL A 123 0.21 6.53 0.65
C VAL A 123 -0.77 7.57 0.10
N ASP A 124 -0.72 7.79 -1.20
CA ASP A 124 -1.62 8.67 -1.93
C ASP A 124 -2.86 7.89 -2.37
N GLN A 125 -2.68 6.77 -3.06
CA GLN A 125 -3.77 5.86 -3.42
C GLN A 125 -3.30 4.42 -3.64
N VAL A 126 -4.24 3.51 -3.57
CA VAL A 126 -4.08 2.10 -3.91
C VAL A 126 -5.04 1.77 -5.05
N GLU A 127 -4.54 1.12 -6.07
CA GLU A 127 -5.30 0.70 -7.24
C GLU A 127 -5.21 -0.82 -7.39
N VAL A 128 -6.34 -1.46 -7.65
CA VAL A 128 -6.40 -2.89 -7.91
C VAL A 128 -7.07 -3.12 -9.26
N PHE A 129 -6.25 -3.47 -10.25
CA PHE A 129 -6.69 -3.84 -11.59
C PHE A 129 -7.08 -5.32 -11.58
N ARG A 130 -8.31 -5.61 -11.97
CA ARG A 130 -8.85 -6.97 -11.97
C ARG A 130 -8.96 -7.53 -13.38
N GLY A 131 -7.86 -8.04 -13.87
CA GLY A 131 -7.68 -8.58 -15.21
C GLY A 131 -6.22 -8.45 -15.66
N PRO A 132 -5.82 -9.08 -16.76
CA PRO A 132 -4.42 -9.08 -17.20
C PRO A 132 -3.82 -7.69 -17.38
N GLN A 133 -2.62 -7.49 -16.80
CA GLN A 133 -1.83 -6.26 -16.90
C GLN A 133 -0.42 -6.51 -17.46
N GLY A 134 -0.26 -7.55 -18.29
CA GLY A 134 1.02 -7.94 -18.86
C GLY A 134 1.67 -6.88 -19.75
N SER A 135 0.91 -5.96 -20.35
CA SER A 135 1.43 -4.81 -21.09
C SER A 135 2.20 -3.83 -20.17
N ARG A 136 1.83 -3.76 -18.90
CA ARG A 136 2.44 -2.91 -17.88
C ARG A 136 3.62 -3.59 -17.18
N THR A 137 3.48 -4.86 -16.83
CA THR A 137 4.38 -5.58 -15.93
C THR A 137 5.19 -6.68 -16.62
N GLY A 138 4.99 -6.89 -17.93
CA GLY A 138 5.65 -7.98 -18.65
C GLY A 138 5.06 -9.35 -18.27
N ALA A 139 5.90 -10.26 -17.77
CA ALA A 139 5.52 -11.64 -17.49
C ALA A 139 4.63 -11.83 -16.25
N ASN A 140 4.57 -10.83 -15.35
CA ASN A 140 3.73 -10.85 -14.15
C ASN A 140 2.32 -10.33 -14.46
N ALA A 141 1.41 -10.38 -13.44
CA ALA A 141 0.08 -9.77 -13.48
C ALA A 141 -0.88 -10.36 -14.54
N LEU A 142 -0.88 -11.68 -14.72
CA LEU A 142 -1.84 -12.36 -15.58
C LEU A 142 -3.27 -12.27 -15.03
N ALA A 143 -3.45 -12.31 -13.71
CA ALA A 143 -4.76 -12.22 -13.05
C ALA A 143 -5.15 -10.78 -12.72
N GLY A 144 -4.16 -9.92 -12.48
CA GLY A 144 -4.35 -8.53 -12.13
C GLY A 144 -3.12 -7.89 -11.53
N LEU A 145 -3.25 -6.61 -11.18
CA LEU A 145 -2.18 -5.80 -10.64
C LEU A 145 -2.66 -5.05 -9.40
N ILE A 146 -1.88 -5.10 -8.35
CA ILE A 146 -2.00 -4.22 -7.19
C ILE A 146 -0.94 -3.14 -7.33
N TYR A 147 -1.36 -1.88 -7.35
CA TYR A 147 -0.48 -0.74 -7.47
C TYR A 147 -0.67 0.19 -6.27
N ILE A 148 0.40 0.45 -5.53
CA ILE A 148 0.44 1.37 -4.41
C ILE A 148 1.23 2.59 -4.83
N LYS A 149 0.58 3.74 -4.84
CA LYS A 149 1.23 5.03 -5.05
C LYS A 149 1.46 5.70 -3.72
N THR A 150 2.70 5.94 -3.36
CA THR A 150 3.03 6.73 -2.18
C THR A 150 3.09 8.21 -2.53
N LYS A 151 2.97 9.08 -1.53
CA LYS A 151 2.97 10.52 -1.77
C LYS A 151 4.28 11.00 -2.38
N GLU A 152 4.17 11.97 -3.26
CA GLU A 152 5.31 12.59 -3.96
C GLU A 152 5.85 13.81 -3.18
N PRO A 153 7.12 14.21 -3.43
CA PRO A 153 7.65 15.48 -2.97
C PRO A 153 6.86 16.66 -3.51
N THR A 154 6.52 17.61 -2.66
CA THR A 154 5.70 18.78 -2.97
C THR A 154 6.52 20.07 -3.07
N LYS A 155 5.94 21.11 -3.70
CA LYS A 155 6.58 22.44 -3.80
C LYS A 155 6.43 23.25 -2.51
N GLU A 156 5.54 22.85 -1.64
CA GLU A 156 5.30 23.47 -0.33
C GLU A 156 5.67 22.48 0.76
N PHE A 157 6.09 22.98 1.93
CA PHE A 157 6.34 22.13 3.08
C PHE A 157 5.03 21.56 3.60
N GLU A 158 4.97 20.26 3.69
CA GLU A 158 3.87 19.53 4.29
C GLU A 158 4.37 18.38 5.15
N GLY A 159 3.56 17.99 6.14
CA GLY A 159 3.90 16.88 7.00
C GLY A 159 2.66 16.20 7.58
N THR A 160 2.86 14.97 7.99
CA THR A 160 1.85 14.16 8.69
C THR A 160 2.53 13.41 9.81
N SER A 161 1.92 13.40 10.99
CA SER A 161 2.31 12.52 12.09
C SER A 161 1.12 11.69 12.54
N GLU A 162 1.38 10.44 12.91
CA GLU A 162 0.38 9.51 13.40
C GLU A 162 0.95 8.73 14.59
N ILE A 163 0.16 8.62 15.65
CA ILE A 163 0.45 7.76 16.78
C ILE A 163 -0.83 6.99 17.07
N THR A 164 -0.73 5.66 17.13
CA THR A 164 -1.82 4.79 17.52
C THR A 164 -1.40 3.97 18.72
N TYR A 165 -2.22 3.97 19.74
CA TYR A 165 -2.09 3.12 20.91
C TYR A 165 -3.34 2.22 21.00
N GLY A 166 -3.19 0.96 21.36
CA GLY A 166 -4.29 0.00 21.40
C GLY A 166 -4.01 -1.19 22.30
N ASP A 167 -4.92 -2.15 22.28
CA ASP A 167 -4.80 -3.40 23.01
C ASP A 167 -3.56 -4.19 22.56
N TYR A 168 -3.16 -5.18 23.37
CA TYR A 168 -2.00 -6.04 23.12
C TYR A 168 -0.70 -5.26 23.00
N ASN A 169 -0.51 -4.22 23.83
CA ASN A 169 0.64 -3.32 23.82
C ASN A 169 0.89 -2.68 22.44
N THR A 170 -0.17 -2.55 21.63
CA THR A 170 -0.02 -1.95 20.30
C THR A 170 0.42 -0.50 20.39
N LEU A 171 1.56 -0.21 19.78
CA LEU A 171 2.08 1.14 19.57
C LEU A 171 2.52 1.27 18.11
N SER A 172 1.84 2.10 17.37
CA SER A 172 2.26 2.44 16.01
C SER A 172 2.56 3.93 15.93
N SER A 173 3.66 4.28 15.29
CA SER A 173 4.06 5.68 15.10
C SER A 173 4.51 5.91 13.66
N GLY A 174 4.13 7.03 13.11
CA GLY A 174 4.50 7.44 11.76
C GLY A 174 4.78 8.93 11.69
N LEU A 175 5.81 9.30 10.94
CA LEU A 175 6.15 10.68 10.62
C LEU A 175 6.50 10.76 9.14
N ALA A 176 5.86 11.66 8.43
CA ALA A 176 6.23 12.00 7.06
C ALA A 176 6.28 13.52 6.91
N PHE A 177 7.27 14.00 6.19
CA PHE A 177 7.41 15.41 5.84
C PHE A 177 8.17 15.58 4.54
N GLY A 178 7.91 16.67 3.85
CA GLY A 178 8.57 16.99 2.59
C GLY A 178 8.36 18.43 2.18
N GLY A 179 9.01 18.82 1.09
CA GLY A 179 8.95 20.16 0.55
C GLY A 179 10.16 20.47 -0.33
N PRO A 180 10.37 21.76 -0.68
CA PRO A 180 11.54 22.20 -1.42
C PRO A 180 12.81 22.08 -0.57
N ALA A 181 13.88 21.54 -1.15
CA ALA A 181 15.19 21.42 -0.53
C ALA A 181 16.08 22.65 -0.82
N ASN A 182 15.66 23.54 -1.73
CA ASN A 182 16.36 24.77 -2.08
C ASN A 182 15.39 25.90 -2.43
N ASP A 183 15.88 27.13 -2.45
CA ASP A 183 15.07 28.35 -2.68
C ASP A 183 14.41 28.38 -4.06
N SER A 184 15.00 27.76 -5.06
CA SER A 184 14.44 27.69 -6.42
C SER A 184 13.31 26.68 -6.55
N GLY A 185 13.13 25.77 -5.59
CA GLY A 185 12.11 24.71 -5.59
C GLY A 185 12.29 23.64 -6.66
N ASN A 186 13.44 23.64 -7.35
CA ASN A 186 13.75 22.63 -8.36
C ASN A 186 14.31 21.33 -7.77
N ILE A 187 14.64 21.31 -6.49
CA ILE A 187 14.96 20.11 -5.72
C ILE A 187 13.92 19.99 -4.63
N ARG A 188 13.24 18.85 -4.59
CA ARG A 188 12.21 18.55 -3.58
C ARG A 188 12.49 17.21 -2.94
N PHE A 189 12.06 17.06 -1.70
CA PHE A 189 12.23 15.82 -0.96
C PHE A 189 10.95 15.43 -0.22
N ARG A 190 10.84 14.14 0.11
CA ARG A 190 9.87 13.59 1.04
C ARG A 190 10.48 12.43 1.80
N VAL A 191 10.37 12.49 3.12
CA VAL A 191 10.79 11.43 4.03
C VAL A 191 9.56 10.89 4.72
N ALA A 192 9.46 9.57 4.85
CA ALA A 192 8.42 8.90 5.62
C ALA A 192 9.05 7.78 6.43
N VAL A 193 8.73 7.74 7.72
CA VAL A 193 9.14 6.69 8.66
C VAL A 193 7.90 6.15 9.35
N ARG A 194 7.81 4.85 9.44
CA ARG A 194 6.75 4.13 10.15
C ARG A 194 7.34 3.04 11.02
N LYS A 195 6.87 2.96 12.27
CA LYS A 195 7.11 1.83 13.18
C LYS A 195 5.78 1.29 13.63
N ASP A 196 5.59 -0.01 13.50
CA ASP A 196 4.44 -0.73 14.03
C ASP A 196 4.95 -1.81 14.99
N ASP A 197 4.44 -1.78 16.22
CA ASP A 197 4.80 -2.70 17.28
C ASP A 197 3.53 -3.18 17.99
N THR A 198 3.40 -4.49 18.24
CA THR A 198 2.31 -5.09 19.02
C THR A 198 2.67 -6.51 19.43
N ASP A 199 2.26 -6.93 20.64
CA ASP A 199 2.43 -8.32 21.09
C ASP A 199 1.55 -9.31 20.30
N GLY A 200 0.51 -8.82 19.60
CA GLY A 200 -0.47 -9.67 18.93
C GLY A 200 -1.53 -10.19 19.90
N PHE A 201 -2.53 -10.87 19.35
CA PHE A 201 -3.73 -11.28 20.10
C PHE A 201 -3.76 -12.77 20.45
N ARG A 202 -2.67 -13.51 20.20
CA ARG A 202 -2.58 -14.95 20.48
C ARG A 202 -1.79 -15.20 21.74
N GLU A 203 -2.19 -16.26 22.45
CA GLU A 203 -1.46 -16.77 23.59
C GLU A 203 -0.87 -18.14 23.27
N ASN A 204 0.41 -18.31 23.52
CA ASN A 204 1.05 -19.61 23.48
C ASN A 204 1.00 -20.22 24.89
N LEU A 205 0.11 -21.19 25.07
CA LEU A 205 -0.11 -21.83 26.37
C LEU A 205 1.02 -22.76 26.78
N TYR A 206 1.75 -23.33 25.81
CA TYR A 206 2.89 -24.20 26.12
C TYR A 206 4.06 -23.40 26.67
N LEU A 207 4.37 -22.27 26.06
CA LEU A 207 5.45 -21.39 26.47
C LEU A 207 5.04 -20.39 27.56
N ASN A 208 3.74 -20.29 27.85
CA ASN A 208 3.16 -19.27 28.73
C ASN A 208 3.58 -17.84 28.29
N ARG A 209 3.41 -17.54 27.00
CA ARG A 209 3.77 -16.26 26.37
C ARG A 209 2.63 -15.73 25.56
N SER A 210 2.48 -14.38 25.52
CA SER A 210 1.46 -13.64 24.75
C SER A 210 2.07 -12.83 23.59
N ASP A 211 3.35 -12.98 23.29
CA ASP A 211 4.09 -12.20 22.29
C ASP A 211 4.64 -13.07 21.14
N THR A 212 4.18 -14.33 21.03
CA THR A 212 4.63 -15.26 19.98
C THR A 212 4.01 -14.98 18.61
N SER A 213 3.05 -14.06 18.55
CA SER A 213 2.45 -13.52 17.30
C SER A 213 2.62 -12.01 17.18
N ARG A 214 3.65 -11.46 17.85
CA ARG A 214 3.96 -10.04 17.81
C ARG A 214 4.22 -9.55 16.38
N LYS A 215 4.14 -8.25 16.19
CA LYS A 215 4.62 -7.56 15.00
C LYS A 215 5.63 -6.51 15.38
N ASP A 216 6.74 -6.53 14.68
CA ASP A 216 7.83 -5.57 14.81
C ASP A 216 8.26 -5.13 13.40
N GLU A 217 7.64 -4.07 12.89
CA GLU A 217 7.79 -3.66 11.52
C GLU A 217 8.27 -2.21 11.45
N THR A 218 9.30 -1.94 10.67
CA THR A 218 9.83 -0.61 10.41
C THR A 218 9.89 -0.35 8.92
N THR A 219 9.38 0.79 8.47
CA THR A 219 9.49 1.25 7.07
C THR A 219 10.10 2.63 7.04
N LEU A 220 11.13 2.81 6.23
CA LEU A 220 11.74 4.08 5.90
C LEU A 220 11.64 4.32 4.40
N ARG A 221 11.27 5.53 3.99
CA ARG A 221 11.18 5.95 2.58
C ARG A 221 11.71 7.35 2.39
N LEU A 222 12.57 7.53 1.40
CA LEU A 222 13.07 8.83 0.97
C LEU A 222 12.83 8.97 -0.53
N LYS A 223 12.18 10.03 -0.93
CA LYS A 223 12.04 10.44 -2.32
C LYS A 223 12.71 11.78 -2.55
N LEU A 224 13.42 11.90 -3.67
CA LEU A 224 14.05 13.14 -4.12
C LEU A 224 13.65 13.38 -5.57
N ASP A 225 13.17 14.57 -5.85
CA ASP A 225 12.87 15.05 -7.20
C ASP A 225 13.83 16.17 -7.57
N PHE A 226 14.39 16.09 -8.77
CA PHE A 226 15.30 17.07 -9.35
C PHE A 226 14.74 17.53 -10.69
N ASP A 227 14.25 18.75 -10.78
CA ASP A 227 13.88 19.37 -12.05
C ASP A 227 15.16 19.86 -12.75
N LEU A 228 15.67 19.04 -13.68
CA LEU A 228 16.93 19.28 -14.39
C LEU A 228 16.76 20.29 -15.53
N ASP A 229 15.57 20.32 -16.15
CA ASP A 229 15.17 21.24 -17.19
C ASP A 229 13.64 21.45 -17.10
N ARG A 230 13.08 22.33 -17.94
CA ARG A 230 11.64 22.62 -18.00
C ARG A 230 10.78 21.37 -18.17
N ASP A 231 11.31 20.41 -18.94
CA ASP A 231 10.58 19.21 -19.36
C ASP A 231 11.21 17.92 -18.82
N LEU A 232 12.31 18.00 -18.05
CA LEU A 232 13.07 16.84 -17.57
C LEU A 232 13.17 16.83 -16.05
N THR A 233 12.63 15.79 -15.44
CA THR A 233 12.74 15.53 -14.00
C THR A 233 13.45 14.20 -13.77
N ALA A 234 14.44 14.19 -12.87
CA ALA A 234 15.02 12.98 -12.32
C ALA A 234 14.44 12.74 -10.92
N LYS A 235 14.10 11.49 -10.62
CA LYS A 235 13.54 11.08 -9.33
C LYS A 235 14.39 9.97 -8.74
N VAL A 236 14.65 10.05 -7.45
CA VAL A 236 15.32 9.01 -6.66
C VAL A 236 14.38 8.50 -5.61
N LEU A 237 14.25 7.19 -5.49
CA LEU A 237 13.55 6.51 -4.40
C LEU A 237 14.53 5.63 -3.64
N LEU A 238 14.61 5.82 -2.33
CA LEU A 238 15.23 4.90 -1.39
C LEU A 238 14.16 4.39 -0.44
N SER A 239 14.10 3.08 -0.26
CA SER A 239 13.17 2.45 0.68
C SER A 239 13.86 1.32 1.41
N GLN A 240 13.59 1.25 2.71
CA GLN A 240 13.98 0.15 3.57
C GLN A 240 12.76 -0.33 4.34
N VAL A 241 12.55 -1.62 4.35
CA VAL A 241 11.53 -2.29 5.16
C VAL A 241 12.23 -3.37 5.98
N ASP A 242 11.95 -3.38 7.27
CA ASP A 242 12.46 -4.39 8.22
C ASP A 242 11.28 -4.93 9.01
N MET A 243 11.05 -6.24 8.91
CA MET A 243 9.97 -6.97 9.57
C MET A 243 10.59 -8.14 10.34
N ASP A 244 10.41 -8.16 11.67
CA ASP A 244 10.85 -9.25 12.54
C ASP A 244 9.65 -9.83 13.30
N ASP A 245 8.83 -10.57 12.55
CA ASP A 245 7.58 -11.11 13.03
C ASP A 245 7.71 -12.62 13.32
N PRO A 246 7.40 -13.11 14.53
CA PRO A 246 7.18 -14.52 14.74
C PRO A 246 5.87 -14.97 14.05
N ALA A 247 5.80 -16.24 13.69
CA ALA A 247 4.68 -16.85 12.97
C ALA A 247 4.02 -17.97 13.77
N ASP A 248 3.56 -17.67 14.98
CA ASP A 248 2.85 -18.61 15.85
C ASP A 248 1.34 -18.52 15.63
N ILE A 249 0.89 -19.04 14.51
CA ILE A 249 -0.51 -18.88 14.03
C ILE A 249 -1.29 -20.19 13.99
N TRP A 250 -0.65 -21.32 14.17
CA TRP A 250 -1.30 -22.62 14.05
C TRP A 250 -2.00 -23.03 15.32
N THR A 251 -3.29 -23.34 15.18
CA THR A 251 -4.13 -23.87 16.25
C THR A 251 -4.90 -25.08 15.73
N ILE A 252 -4.98 -26.13 16.54
CA ILE A 252 -5.66 -27.39 16.16
C ILE A 252 -7.19 -27.18 16.16
N ASP A 253 -7.68 -26.37 17.07
CA ASP A 253 -9.10 -26.17 17.36
C ASP A 253 -9.67 -24.86 16.79
N GLY A 254 -8.85 -24.08 16.08
CA GLY A 254 -9.25 -22.77 15.56
C GLY A 254 -9.39 -21.69 16.63
N SER A 255 -8.91 -21.94 17.86
CA SER A 255 -8.87 -20.94 18.93
C SER A 255 -7.78 -19.90 18.71
N LEU A 256 -7.65 -18.94 19.60
CA LEU A 256 -6.55 -17.98 19.62
C LEU A 256 -5.32 -18.49 20.38
N ASN A 257 -5.41 -19.69 20.96
CA ASN A 257 -4.36 -20.29 21.78
C ASN A 257 -3.50 -21.22 20.93
N THR A 258 -2.20 -21.04 21.00
CA THR A 258 -1.22 -21.93 20.35
C THR A 258 -0.54 -22.83 21.38
N LEU A 259 0.06 -23.90 20.91
CA LEU A 259 0.75 -24.89 21.75
C LEU A 259 2.15 -25.21 21.23
N SER A 260 2.68 -24.40 20.31
CA SER A 260 4.00 -24.64 19.73
C SER A 260 5.10 -24.45 20.79
N ASP A 261 6.03 -25.39 20.85
CA ASP A 261 7.25 -25.30 21.68
C ASP A 261 8.28 -24.36 21.04
N ARG A 262 8.24 -24.24 19.71
CA ARG A 262 9.08 -23.34 18.91
C ARG A 262 8.23 -22.62 17.88
N PRO A 263 7.75 -21.40 18.20
CA PRO A 263 7.04 -20.56 17.25
C PRO A 263 7.82 -20.37 15.95
N GLY A 264 7.10 -20.30 14.84
CA GLY A 264 7.68 -19.98 13.55
C GLY A 264 8.22 -18.56 13.47
N MET A 265 8.74 -18.20 12.30
CA MET A 265 9.26 -16.87 12.00
C MET A 265 8.82 -16.45 10.59
N ASP A 266 8.51 -15.18 10.44
CA ASP A 266 8.23 -14.51 9.17
C ASP A 266 8.94 -13.16 9.17
N ALA A 267 10.26 -13.19 9.00
CA ALA A 267 11.10 -12.01 8.95
C ALA A 267 11.46 -11.66 7.52
N GLN A 268 11.44 -10.37 7.21
CA GLN A 268 11.80 -9.87 5.89
C GLN A 268 12.51 -8.53 6.01
N LYS A 269 13.67 -8.42 5.36
CA LYS A 269 14.38 -7.17 5.18
C LYS A 269 14.49 -6.88 3.70
N THR A 270 14.06 -5.68 3.29
CA THR A 270 14.05 -5.27 1.89
C THR A 270 14.65 -3.88 1.77
N ASP A 271 15.72 -3.76 0.98
CA ASP A 271 16.37 -2.50 0.62
C ASP A 271 16.14 -2.23 -0.86
N THR A 272 15.71 -1.02 -1.21
CA THR A 272 15.37 -0.64 -2.57
C THR A 272 15.98 0.69 -2.97
N LEU A 273 16.54 0.73 -4.17
CA LEU A 273 16.94 1.95 -4.87
C LEU A 273 16.21 2.01 -6.20
N GLY A 274 15.53 3.11 -6.47
CA GLY A 274 14.89 3.44 -7.75
C GLY A 274 15.42 4.75 -8.32
N LEU A 275 15.72 4.76 -9.62
CA LEU A 275 16.07 5.94 -10.38
C LEU A 275 15.11 6.06 -11.56
N LYS A 276 14.37 7.18 -11.63
CA LYS A 276 13.39 7.42 -12.68
C LYS A 276 13.71 8.74 -13.38
N PHE A 277 13.77 8.70 -14.69
CA PHE A 277 13.84 9.89 -15.54
C PHE A 277 12.52 10.05 -16.26
N PHE A 278 11.96 11.24 -16.18
CA PHE A 278 10.69 11.58 -16.80
C PHE A 278 10.89 12.85 -17.64
N LYS A 279 10.55 12.77 -18.93
CA LYS A 279 10.58 13.90 -19.84
C LYS A 279 9.28 14.00 -20.60
N LYS A 280 8.61 15.15 -20.49
CA LYS A 280 7.35 15.41 -21.18
C LYS A 280 7.47 16.69 -21.99
N ASN A 281 7.25 16.60 -23.28
CA ASN A 281 7.14 17.75 -24.16
C ASN A 281 5.77 17.74 -24.86
N LYS A 282 5.52 18.73 -25.72
CA LYS A 282 4.24 18.87 -26.40
C LYS A 282 3.81 17.65 -27.24
N TYR A 283 4.78 16.88 -27.75
CA TYR A 283 4.54 15.82 -28.73
C TYR A 283 4.87 14.41 -28.23
N SER A 284 5.67 14.30 -27.16
CA SER A 284 6.14 13.02 -26.67
C SER A 284 6.34 13.03 -25.16
N GLU A 285 6.19 11.87 -24.59
CA GLU A 285 6.49 11.57 -23.19
C GLU A 285 7.49 10.41 -23.16
N PHE A 286 8.56 10.58 -22.42
CA PHE A 286 9.58 9.56 -22.22
C PHE A 286 9.74 9.30 -20.75
N GLN A 287 9.76 8.03 -20.39
CA GLN A 287 9.96 7.58 -19.03
C GLN A 287 10.97 6.43 -19.04
N SER A 288 11.92 6.49 -18.12
CA SER A 288 12.88 5.42 -17.88
C SER A 288 12.94 5.16 -16.38
N LEU A 289 12.78 3.92 -15.96
CA LEU A 289 12.93 3.49 -14.59
C LEU A 289 13.99 2.40 -14.53
N THR A 290 14.94 2.56 -13.62
CA THR A 290 15.92 1.55 -13.23
C THR A 290 15.83 1.37 -11.75
N SER A 291 15.66 0.14 -11.28
CA SER A 291 15.59 -0.17 -9.86
C SER A 291 16.39 -1.42 -9.50
N THR A 292 16.84 -1.46 -8.28
CA THR A 292 17.39 -2.65 -7.65
C THR A 292 16.72 -2.85 -6.30
N THR A 293 16.36 -4.09 -6.01
CA THR A 293 15.77 -4.50 -4.72
C THR A 293 16.56 -5.68 -4.21
N ASP A 294 17.05 -5.57 -3.01
CA ASP A 294 17.70 -6.65 -2.27
C ASP A 294 16.78 -7.07 -1.13
N THR A 295 16.47 -8.37 -1.04
CA THR A 295 15.49 -8.88 -0.10
C THR A 295 15.98 -10.16 0.56
N ASP A 296 16.13 -10.10 1.87
CA ASP A 296 16.36 -11.25 2.74
C ASP A 296 15.04 -11.67 3.38
N VAL A 297 14.67 -12.93 3.21
CA VAL A 297 13.47 -13.52 3.81
C VAL A 297 13.84 -14.73 4.63
N VAL A 298 13.44 -14.72 5.90
CA VAL A 298 13.51 -15.88 6.78
C VAL A 298 12.09 -16.30 7.11
N PHE A 299 11.71 -17.46 6.61
CA PHE A 299 10.36 -17.96 6.75
C PHE A 299 10.36 -19.38 7.29
N CYS A 300 9.70 -19.60 8.42
CA CYS A 300 9.49 -20.91 9.01
C CYS A 300 8.14 -20.93 9.73
N LEU A 301 7.28 -21.85 9.36
CA LEU A 301 5.93 -21.96 9.97
C LEU A 301 5.96 -22.59 11.35
N LEU A 302 6.77 -23.63 11.54
CA LEU A 302 6.91 -24.39 12.79
C LEU A 302 8.31 -24.97 12.85
N TYR A 303 8.94 -24.87 14.01
CA TYR A 303 10.18 -25.56 14.30
C TYR A 303 9.96 -26.91 15.02
N THR A 304 8.70 -27.24 15.36
CA THR A 304 8.41 -28.46 16.07
C THR A 304 8.52 -29.68 15.20
N SER A 305 9.20 -30.66 15.67
CA SER A 305 9.25 -32.02 15.13
C SER A 305 8.16 -32.93 15.70
N ASP A 306 7.12 -32.39 16.28
CA ASP A 306 6.13 -33.10 17.08
C ASP A 306 5.39 -34.25 16.37
N ALA A 307 5.44 -34.32 15.04
CA ALA A 307 4.96 -35.49 14.32
C ALA A 307 5.87 -36.74 14.47
N ALA A 308 7.06 -36.59 15.05
CA ALA A 308 8.03 -37.69 15.18
C ALA A 308 8.12 -38.27 16.59
N ASP A 309 7.64 -37.57 17.63
CA ASP A 309 7.77 -38.00 19.03
C ASP A 309 6.52 -38.74 19.57
N GLU A 310 5.45 -38.82 18.80
CA GLU A 310 4.32 -39.74 19.09
C GLU A 310 4.64 -41.18 18.61
N ARG A 311 5.59 -41.82 19.27
CA ARG A 311 5.81 -43.27 19.14
C ARG A 311 5.74 -43.95 20.49
#